data_97b887b1134405b4b405bcc275703061
#
_entry.id   97b887b1134405b4b405bcc275703061
#
_cell.length_a   1.000
_cell.length_b   1.000
_cell.length_c   1.000
_cell.angle_alpha   90.00
_cell.angle_beta   90.00
_cell.angle_gamma   90.00
#
_symmetry.space_group_name_H-M   'P 1'
#
loop_
_entity.id
_entity.type
_entity.pdbx_description
1 polymer ?
#
loop_
_entity_poly.entity_id
_entity_poly.type
_entity_poly.pdbx_seq_one_letter_code
_entity_poly.pdbx_strand_id
1 'polypeptide(L)'
;TLNPIEKAIVNQRFVTALKNKLPLILGISSNSTTELCDLISKTDTSGFEAIMSVCPYYNKPSQEGIYQHFKNAVDISPLPILLYNVPGRTSSDISDDTIIKLSSYSKKIIGIKEASGITNRIANLRKNTHDEFLVISGDDFTMIDAVRAGADGIISVAANAYPSIMNSTYIQLLYENDKSKPQNISKTKLNSSEFVLNNFFQLIFDEGNPSGIKFALSKLNLCKEKVRLPLTGISN
;
A
#
# COMPACT_ATOMS: atom_id res chain seq x y z
N THR A 1 -15.58 -6.94 -2.34
CA THR A 1 -16.91 -7.37 -1.82
C THR A 1 -17.93 -6.24 -1.73
N LEU A 2 -17.56 -4.98 -1.94
CA LEU A 2 -18.48 -3.85 -2.05
C LEU A 2 -18.96 -3.69 -3.50
N ASN A 3 -20.25 -3.42 -3.70
CA ASN A 3 -20.78 -3.03 -5.00
C ASN A 3 -20.43 -1.56 -5.33
N PRO A 4 -20.64 -1.08 -6.58
CA PRO A 4 -20.29 0.29 -6.97
C PRO A 4 -20.96 1.37 -6.11
N ILE A 5 -22.23 1.19 -5.75
CA ILE A 5 -22.98 2.15 -4.92
C ILE A 5 -22.39 2.23 -3.51
N GLU A 6 -22.08 1.09 -2.91
CA GLU A 6 -21.43 1.02 -1.59
C GLU A 6 -20.04 1.65 -1.61
N LYS A 7 -19.27 1.45 -2.69
CA LYS A 7 -17.96 2.11 -2.84
C LYS A 7 -18.10 3.63 -2.87
N ALA A 8 -19.06 4.15 -3.64
CA ALA A 8 -19.32 5.59 -3.69
C ALA A 8 -19.71 6.18 -2.32
N ILE A 9 -20.57 5.48 -1.56
CA ILE A 9 -20.97 5.90 -0.21
C ILE A 9 -19.75 5.92 0.73
N VAL A 10 -18.90 4.87 0.69
CA VAL A 10 -17.69 4.80 1.51
C VAL A 10 -16.73 5.94 1.17
N ASN A 11 -16.47 6.18 -0.13
CA ASN A 11 -15.61 7.28 -0.58
C ASN A 11 -16.10 8.63 -0.07
N GLN A 12 -17.39 8.93 -0.25
CA GLN A 12 -17.99 10.16 0.24
C GLN A 12 -17.86 10.33 1.76
N ARG A 13 -18.05 9.25 2.52
CA ARG A 13 -17.89 9.26 3.98
C ARG A 13 -16.46 9.56 4.40
N PHE A 14 -15.46 8.94 3.75
CA PHE A 14 -14.05 9.23 4.02
C PHE A 14 -13.70 10.68 3.69
N VAL A 15 -14.10 11.18 2.52
CA VAL A 15 -13.86 12.58 2.14
C VAL A 15 -14.51 13.53 3.16
N THR A 16 -15.77 13.31 3.53
CA THR A 16 -16.47 14.16 4.50
C THR A 16 -15.79 14.19 5.87
N ALA A 17 -15.29 13.03 6.34
CA ALA A 17 -14.69 12.90 7.67
C ALA A 17 -13.24 13.42 7.74
N LEU A 18 -12.47 13.26 6.67
CA LEU A 18 -11.03 13.40 6.66
C LEU A 18 -10.47 14.51 5.75
N LYS A 19 -11.30 15.13 4.90
CA LYS A 19 -10.89 16.24 4.04
C LYS A 19 -10.18 17.31 4.86
N ASN A 20 -9.03 17.76 4.39
CA ASN A 20 -8.14 18.72 5.06
C ASN A 20 -7.52 18.26 6.38
N LYS A 21 -7.68 16.98 6.77
CA LYS A 21 -7.02 16.40 7.95
C LYS A 21 -5.91 15.44 7.56
N LEU A 22 -6.15 14.62 6.53
CA LEU A 22 -5.22 13.63 6.02
C LEU A 22 -5.31 13.57 4.50
N PRO A 23 -4.19 13.33 3.78
CA PRO A 23 -4.23 13.02 2.36
C PRO A 23 -4.98 11.72 2.12
N LEU A 24 -5.86 11.69 1.13
CA LEU A 24 -6.65 10.53 0.77
C LEU A 24 -6.20 9.95 -0.57
N ILE A 25 -5.95 8.65 -0.61
CA ILE A 25 -5.60 7.91 -1.82
C ILE A 25 -6.74 6.94 -2.15
N LEU A 26 -7.27 7.04 -3.37
CA LEU A 26 -8.39 6.22 -3.82
C LEU A 26 -7.89 4.97 -4.57
N GLY A 27 -8.32 3.78 -4.15
CA GLY A 27 -8.02 2.53 -4.86
C GLY A 27 -8.94 2.35 -6.08
N ILE A 28 -8.37 2.44 -7.30
CA ILE A 28 -9.05 2.10 -8.56
C ILE A 28 -8.17 1.13 -9.35
N SER A 29 -8.69 -0.04 -9.69
CA SER A 29 -7.93 -1.08 -10.37
C SER A 29 -8.83 -1.98 -11.22
N SER A 30 -8.29 -2.46 -12.31
CA SER A 30 -8.84 -3.55 -13.11
C SER A 30 -7.71 -4.35 -13.76
N ASN A 31 -7.96 -5.58 -14.17
CA ASN A 31 -7.07 -6.37 -15.02
C ASN A 31 -7.31 -6.15 -16.53
N SER A 32 -8.25 -5.28 -16.87
CA SER A 32 -8.49 -4.76 -18.22
C SER A 32 -8.12 -3.29 -18.29
N THR A 33 -7.26 -2.91 -19.24
CA THR A 33 -6.84 -1.51 -19.40
C THR A 33 -8.02 -0.60 -19.74
N THR A 34 -8.92 -1.06 -20.64
CA THR A 34 -10.13 -0.30 -21.01
C THR A 34 -11.02 -0.06 -19.81
N GLU A 35 -11.28 -1.11 -19.00
CA GLU A 35 -12.10 -0.98 -17.80
C GLU A 35 -11.44 -0.06 -16.76
N LEU A 36 -10.12 -0.16 -16.57
CA LEU A 36 -9.40 0.75 -15.67
C LEU A 36 -9.56 2.20 -16.10
N CYS A 37 -9.37 2.50 -17.37
CA CYS A 37 -9.56 3.84 -17.94
C CYS A 37 -10.99 4.33 -17.74
N ASP A 38 -11.97 3.49 -18.02
CA ASP A 38 -13.38 3.78 -17.80
C ASP A 38 -13.71 4.08 -16.33
N LEU A 39 -13.18 3.27 -15.39
CA LEU A 39 -13.37 3.48 -13.96
C LEU A 39 -12.74 4.80 -13.51
N ILE A 40 -11.52 5.11 -13.95
CA ILE A 40 -10.85 6.38 -13.62
C ILE A 40 -11.67 7.57 -14.13
N SER A 41 -12.18 7.50 -15.37
CA SER A 41 -12.93 8.60 -15.98
C SER A 41 -14.32 8.82 -15.36
N LYS A 42 -14.95 7.76 -14.83
CA LYS A 42 -16.33 7.79 -14.30
C LYS A 42 -16.41 7.97 -12.79
N THR A 43 -15.31 7.72 -12.07
CA THR A 43 -15.31 7.82 -10.61
C THR A 43 -15.14 9.27 -10.17
N ASP A 44 -15.99 9.73 -9.25
CA ASP A 44 -15.76 11.02 -8.59
C ASP A 44 -14.50 10.92 -7.71
N THR A 45 -13.48 11.65 -8.10
CA THR A 45 -12.20 11.73 -7.40
C THR A 45 -12.05 12.96 -6.52
N SER A 46 -13.10 13.77 -6.36
CA SER A 46 -13.10 14.99 -5.56
C SER A 46 -12.73 14.69 -4.10
N GLY A 47 -11.73 15.37 -3.59
CA GLY A 47 -11.25 15.19 -2.21
C GLY A 47 -10.20 14.09 -2.03
N PHE A 48 -9.78 13.44 -3.11
CA PHE A 48 -8.62 12.54 -3.12
C PHE A 48 -7.42 13.25 -3.77
N GLU A 49 -6.23 12.89 -3.34
CA GLU A 49 -4.97 13.48 -3.83
C GLU A 49 -4.26 12.58 -4.84
N ALA A 50 -4.54 11.28 -4.81
CA ALA A 50 -3.97 10.31 -5.75
C ALA A 50 -4.90 9.10 -5.93
N ILE A 51 -4.64 8.36 -7.02
CA ILE A 51 -5.23 7.04 -7.27
C ILE A 51 -4.14 5.99 -7.03
N MET A 52 -4.45 4.94 -6.25
CA MET A 52 -3.61 3.75 -6.15
C MET A 52 -4.17 2.66 -7.05
N SER A 53 -3.33 2.15 -7.97
CA SER A 53 -3.76 1.13 -8.92
C SER A 53 -2.85 -0.09 -8.87
N VAL A 54 -3.45 -1.26 -8.61
CA VAL A 54 -2.72 -2.53 -8.51
C VAL A 54 -2.35 -3.06 -9.90
N CYS A 55 -1.20 -3.72 -9.99
CA CYS A 55 -0.77 -4.44 -11.18
C CYS A 55 -1.88 -5.38 -11.67
N PRO A 56 -2.12 -5.50 -13.00
CA PRO A 56 -3.16 -6.38 -13.53
C PRO A 56 -3.05 -7.79 -12.96
N TYR A 57 -4.14 -8.28 -12.38
CA TYR A 57 -4.22 -9.57 -11.71
C TYR A 57 -4.81 -10.65 -12.60
N TYR A 58 -4.51 -11.92 -12.32
CA TYR A 58 -5.03 -13.12 -12.95
C TYR A 58 -4.48 -13.39 -14.36
N ASN A 59 -4.58 -12.46 -15.32
CA ASN A 59 -4.20 -12.64 -16.71
C ASN A 59 -2.69 -12.56 -17.01
N LYS A 60 -1.86 -12.23 -16.01
CA LYS A 60 -0.40 -12.26 -16.05
C LYS A 60 0.20 -11.61 -17.31
N PRO A 61 -0.01 -10.32 -17.53
CA PRO A 61 0.51 -9.65 -18.72
C PRO A 61 2.06 -9.62 -18.72
N SER A 62 2.64 -9.46 -19.92
CA SER A 62 4.07 -9.20 -20.08
C SER A 62 4.44 -7.84 -19.46
N GLN A 63 5.73 -7.58 -19.27
CA GLN A 63 6.21 -6.29 -18.74
C GLN A 63 5.81 -5.13 -19.66
N GLU A 64 5.84 -5.31 -20.98
CA GLU A 64 5.33 -4.31 -21.92
C GLU A 64 3.81 -4.11 -21.77
N GLY A 65 3.05 -5.18 -21.54
CA GLY A 65 1.62 -5.08 -21.25
C GLY A 65 1.33 -4.29 -19.97
N ILE A 66 2.10 -4.51 -18.90
CA ILE A 66 2.01 -3.75 -17.65
C ILE A 66 2.37 -2.28 -17.88
N TYR A 67 3.44 -2.01 -18.62
CA TYR A 67 3.85 -0.65 -18.97
C TYR A 67 2.73 0.09 -19.72
N GLN A 68 2.18 -0.51 -20.76
CA GLN A 68 1.09 0.10 -21.55
C GLN A 68 -0.18 0.29 -20.73
N HIS A 69 -0.49 -0.65 -19.83
CA HIS A 69 -1.63 -0.54 -18.91
C HIS A 69 -1.55 0.72 -18.05
N PHE A 70 -0.43 0.94 -17.35
CA PHE A 70 -0.26 2.11 -16.50
C PHE A 70 -0.04 3.39 -17.29
N LYS A 71 0.62 3.31 -18.46
CA LYS A 71 0.74 4.45 -19.39
C LYS A 71 -0.63 4.98 -19.79
N ASN A 72 -1.53 4.13 -20.27
CA ASN A 72 -2.87 4.53 -20.65
C ASN A 72 -3.67 5.08 -19.46
N ALA A 73 -3.54 4.46 -18.28
CA ALA A 73 -4.21 4.93 -17.07
C ALA A 73 -3.75 6.34 -16.66
N VAL A 74 -2.44 6.62 -16.66
CA VAL A 74 -1.92 7.93 -16.26
C VAL A 74 -2.21 9.03 -17.27
N ASP A 75 -2.29 8.70 -18.56
CA ASP A 75 -2.57 9.66 -19.63
C ASP A 75 -3.97 10.28 -19.47
N ILE A 76 -4.96 9.50 -18.97
CA ILE A 76 -6.33 9.97 -18.80
C ILE A 76 -6.66 10.36 -17.35
N SER A 77 -5.82 9.99 -16.39
CA SER A 77 -6.13 10.19 -14.97
C SER A 77 -6.16 11.69 -14.60
N PRO A 78 -7.20 12.17 -13.91
CA PRO A 78 -7.23 13.54 -13.37
C PRO A 78 -6.28 13.73 -12.19
N LEU A 79 -5.89 12.64 -11.50
CA LEU A 79 -5.02 12.64 -10.34
C LEU A 79 -3.71 11.88 -10.61
N PRO A 80 -2.66 12.15 -9.82
CA PRO A 80 -1.46 11.32 -9.80
C PRO A 80 -1.78 9.84 -9.49
N ILE A 81 -0.95 8.93 -10.00
CA ILE A 81 -1.09 7.48 -9.78
C ILE A 81 0.06 6.96 -8.93
N LEU A 82 -0.28 6.27 -7.86
CA LEU A 82 0.59 5.40 -7.08
C LEU A 82 0.45 3.97 -7.59
N LEU A 83 1.50 3.41 -8.14
CA LEU A 83 1.52 2.00 -8.57
C LEU A 83 1.39 1.09 -7.34
N TYR A 84 0.81 -0.10 -7.53
CA TYR A 84 0.77 -1.09 -6.46
C TYR A 84 1.20 -2.45 -6.98
N ASN A 85 2.30 -2.97 -6.44
CA ASN A 85 2.83 -4.29 -6.72
C ASN A 85 2.59 -5.23 -5.54
N VAL A 86 1.89 -6.34 -5.78
CA VAL A 86 1.59 -7.35 -4.75
C VAL A 86 1.45 -8.74 -5.41
N PRO A 87 2.57 -9.32 -5.88
CA PRO A 87 2.54 -10.54 -6.69
C PRO A 87 1.90 -11.73 -5.98
N GLY A 88 1.97 -11.80 -4.66
CA GLY A 88 1.29 -12.84 -3.88
C GLY A 88 -0.24 -12.82 -3.98
N ARG A 89 -0.84 -11.68 -4.41
CA ARG A 89 -2.30 -11.56 -4.61
C ARG A 89 -2.69 -11.48 -6.07
N THR A 90 -1.83 -10.93 -6.92
CA THR A 90 -2.14 -10.68 -8.33
C THR A 90 -1.66 -11.79 -9.24
N SER A 91 -0.67 -12.56 -8.82
CA SER A 91 0.13 -13.46 -9.68
C SER A 91 0.84 -12.73 -10.83
N SER A 92 0.95 -11.40 -10.74
CA SER A 92 1.69 -10.55 -11.66
C SER A 92 2.69 -9.74 -10.86
N ASP A 93 3.92 -9.65 -11.36
CA ASP A 93 5.00 -8.88 -10.75
C ASP A 93 5.52 -7.84 -11.75
N ILE A 94 5.49 -6.58 -11.37
CA ILE A 94 6.07 -5.51 -12.17
C ILE A 94 7.58 -5.45 -11.89
N SER A 95 8.40 -5.60 -12.94
CA SER A 95 9.85 -5.55 -12.78
C SER A 95 10.36 -4.15 -12.42
N ASP A 96 11.50 -4.10 -11.77
CA ASP A 96 12.16 -2.83 -11.43
C ASP A 96 12.38 -1.95 -12.67
N ASP A 97 12.82 -2.54 -13.81
CA ASP A 97 13.01 -1.81 -15.06
C ASP A 97 11.70 -1.18 -15.57
N THR A 98 10.59 -1.90 -15.44
CA THR A 98 9.27 -1.39 -15.84
C THR A 98 8.82 -0.25 -14.92
N ILE A 99 9.07 -0.34 -13.61
CA ILE A 99 8.78 0.73 -12.65
C ILE A 99 9.62 1.97 -12.97
N ILE A 100 10.93 1.81 -13.19
CA ILE A 100 11.87 2.90 -13.54
C ILE A 100 11.43 3.56 -14.85
N LYS A 101 11.07 2.77 -15.87
CA LYS A 101 10.55 3.29 -17.14
C LYS A 101 9.26 4.09 -16.94
N LEU A 102 8.34 3.63 -16.11
CA LEU A 102 7.10 4.32 -15.79
C LEU A 102 7.33 5.62 -15.00
N SER A 103 8.24 5.62 -14.03
CA SER A 103 8.59 6.82 -13.25
C SER A 103 9.18 7.93 -14.14
N SER A 104 9.93 7.54 -15.18
CA SER A 104 10.50 8.45 -16.16
C SER A 104 9.49 8.90 -17.23
N TYR A 105 8.43 8.13 -17.46
CA TYR A 105 7.43 8.46 -18.47
C TYR A 105 6.57 9.68 -18.08
N SER A 106 6.15 9.75 -16.83
CA SER A 106 5.28 10.83 -16.36
C SER A 106 5.47 11.12 -14.88
N LYS A 107 5.64 12.40 -14.54
CA LYS A 107 5.65 12.85 -13.14
C LYS A 107 4.31 12.61 -12.40
N LYS A 108 3.23 12.32 -13.12
CA LYS A 108 1.96 11.89 -12.51
C LYS A 108 2.03 10.45 -11.96
N ILE A 109 3.04 9.66 -12.31
CA ILE A 109 3.34 8.40 -11.62
C ILE A 109 4.24 8.74 -10.44
N ILE A 110 3.60 8.97 -9.28
CA ILE A 110 4.24 9.56 -8.10
C ILE A 110 4.99 8.57 -7.23
N GLY A 111 4.85 7.27 -7.49
CA GLY A 111 5.52 6.27 -6.66
C GLY A 111 4.95 4.87 -6.83
N ILE A 112 5.40 4.00 -5.96
CA ILE A 112 4.94 2.62 -5.87
C ILE A 112 4.71 2.19 -4.42
N LYS A 113 3.60 1.49 -4.17
CA LYS A 113 3.41 0.62 -3.00
C LYS A 113 3.97 -0.76 -3.36
N GLU A 114 5.14 -1.09 -2.83
CA GLU A 114 5.83 -2.36 -3.08
C GLU A 114 5.52 -3.35 -1.96
N ALA A 115 4.87 -4.45 -2.31
CA ALA A 115 4.44 -5.49 -1.38
C ALA A 115 4.80 -6.91 -1.86
N SER A 116 5.93 -7.04 -2.57
CA SER A 116 6.47 -8.36 -2.93
C SER A 116 7.18 -9.06 -1.78
N GLY A 117 7.52 -8.34 -0.70
CA GLY A 117 8.36 -8.85 0.39
C GLY A 117 9.86 -8.86 0.07
N ILE A 118 10.28 -8.33 -1.09
CA ILE A 118 11.68 -8.32 -1.53
C ILE A 118 12.31 -6.97 -1.17
N THR A 119 12.93 -6.87 -0.02
CA THR A 119 13.47 -5.59 0.52
C THR A 119 14.56 -4.97 -0.35
N ASN A 120 15.37 -5.77 -1.05
CA ASN A 120 16.40 -5.27 -1.96
C ASN A 120 15.82 -4.44 -3.13
N ARG A 121 14.56 -4.67 -3.52
CA ARG A 121 13.87 -3.84 -4.53
C ARG A 121 13.71 -2.40 -4.08
N ILE A 122 13.43 -2.20 -2.79
CA ILE A 122 13.30 -0.83 -2.22
C ILE A 122 14.57 -0.03 -2.48
N ALA A 123 15.74 -0.58 -2.10
CA ALA A 123 17.02 0.09 -2.31
C ALA A 123 17.33 0.31 -3.80
N ASN A 124 17.00 -0.68 -4.65
CA ASN A 124 17.22 -0.57 -6.09
C ASN A 124 16.33 0.53 -6.72
N LEU A 125 15.06 0.58 -6.37
CA LEU A 125 14.13 1.61 -6.85
C LEU A 125 14.53 3.01 -6.38
N ARG A 126 14.89 3.16 -5.09
CA ARG A 126 15.39 4.45 -4.56
C ARG A 126 16.59 4.97 -5.30
N LYS A 127 17.51 4.09 -5.71
CA LYS A 127 18.72 4.46 -6.45
C LYS A 127 18.45 4.86 -7.90
N ASN A 128 17.44 4.27 -8.55
CA ASN A 128 17.24 4.33 -10.00
C ASN A 128 15.97 5.11 -10.42
N THR A 129 15.23 5.66 -9.47
CA THR A 129 14.10 6.58 -9.74
C THR A 129 14.49 8.01 -9.31
N HIS A 130 13.71 9.01 -9.75
CA HIS A 130 13.95 10.40 -9.34
C HIS A 130 13.58 10.63 -7.86
N ASP A 131 14.17 11.66 -7.24
CA ASP A 131 14.05 11.91 -5.78
C ASP A 131 12.61 12.10 -5.29
N GLU A 132 11.72 12.61 -6.14
CA GLU A 132 10.31 12.83 -5.83
C GLU A 132 9.46 11.55 -5.97
N PHE A 133 10.02 10.44 -6.53
CA PHE A 133 9.29 9.18 -6.68
C PHE A 133 9.24 8.44 -5.35
N LEU A 134 8.05 8.19 -4.84
CA LEU A 134 7.84 7.54 -3.55
C LEU A 134 7.96 6.02 -3.65
N VAL A 135 8.83 5.42 -2.86
CA VAL A 135 8.92 3.98 -2.70
C VAL A 135 8.36 3.59 -1.32
N ILE A 136 7.14 3.08 -1.30
CA ILE A 136 6.38 2.81 -0.07
C ILE A 136 6.31 1.30 0.16
N SER A 137 6.65 0.85 1.37
CA SER A 137 6.43 -0.55 1.76
C SER A 137 4.95 -0.85 1.94
N GLY A 138 4.48 -1.92 1.32
CA GLY A 138 3.09 -2.40 1.42
C GLY A 138 2.95 -3.73 2.15
N ASP A 139 4.01 -4.21 2.79
CA ASP A 139 4.07 -5.48 3.51
C ASP A 139 4.51 -5.28 4.96
N ASP A 140 3.67 -5.70 5.91
CA ASP A 140 3.93 -5.52 7.33
C ASP A 140 5.14 -6.35 7.82
N PHE A 141 5.33 -7.57 7.32
CA PHE A 141 6.41 -8.45 7.74
C PHE A 141 7.80 -7.92 7.39
N THR A 142 7.91 -7.21 6.28
CA THR A 142 9.20 -6.69 5.79
C THR A 142 9.35 -5.18 5.99
N MET A 143 8.38 -4.51 6.65
CA MET A 143 8.36 -3.05 6.77
C MET A 143 9.64 -2.48 7.42
N ILE A 144 10.17 -3.16 8.43
CA ILE A 144 11.36 -2.69 9.16
C ILE A 144 12.57 -2.67 8.23
N ASP A 145 12.80 -3.77 7.52
CA ASP A 145 13.90 -3.88 6.57
C ASP A 145 13.70 -2.96 5.37
N ALA A 146 12.45 -2.79 4.91
CA ALA A 146 12.12 -1.87 3.83
C ALA A 146 12.43 -0.41 4.20
N VAL A 147 12.10 0.04 5.43
CA VAL A 147 12.43 1.40 5.90
C VAL A 147 13.96 1.54 6.05
N ARG A 148 14.65 0.53 6.57
CA ARG A 148 16.13 0.51 6.62
C ARG A 148 16.76 0.55 5.22
N ALA A 149 16.10 -0.04 4.22
CA ALA A 149 16.53 0.00 2.82
C ALA A 149 16.18 1.32 2.10
N GLY A 150 15.51 2.26 2.78
CA GLY A 150 15.21 3.60 2.26
C GLY A 150 13.79 3.78 1.77
N ALA A 151 12.81 2.98 2.20
CA ALA A 151 11.41 3.26 1.91
C ALA A 151 10.96 4.60 2.50
N ASP A 152 10.22 5.38 1.70
CA ASP A 152 9.71 6.70 2.08
C ASP A 152 8.52 6.64 3.03
N GLY A 153 7.91 5.46 3.19
CA GLY A 153 6.76 5.27 4.05
C GLY A 153 6.28 3.83 4.06
N ILE A 154 5.19 3.61 4.80
CA ILE A 154 4.51 2.32 4.89
C ILE A 154 3.01 2.48 4.66
N ILE A 155 2.38 1.52 3.98
CA ILE A 155 0.92 1.35 3.90
C ILE A 155 0.61 -0.02 4.50
N SER A 156 0.32 -0.03 5.77
CA SER A 156 0.25 -1.19 6.66
C SER A 156 -1.18 -1.68 6.87
N VAL A 157 -1.36 -2.99 6.98
CA VAL A 157 -2.63 -3.61 7.45
C VAL A 157 -2.77 -3.43 8.96
N ALA A 158 -1.71 -3.66 9.73
CA ALA A 158 -1.69 -3.53 11.18
C ALA A 158 -2.02 -2.11 11.66
N ALA A 159 -1.69 -1.08 10.87
CA ALA A 159 -2.01 0.31 11.16
C ALA A 159 -3.52 0.61 11.22
N ASN A 160 -4.38 -0.24 10.67
CA ASN A 160 -5.83 -0.11 10.85
C ASN A 160 -6.25 -0.26 12.32
N ALA A 161 -5.59 -1.15 13.08
CA ALA A 161 -5.90 -1.39 14.49
C ALA A 161 -4.99 -0.58 15.42
N TYR A 162 -3.70 -0.47 15.10
CA TYR A 162 -2.70 0.15 15.96
C TYR A 162 -1.86 1.22 15.24
N PRO A 163 -2.50 2.30 14.71
CA PRO A 163 -1.80 3.33 13.93
C PRO A 163 -0.68 4.03 14.71
N SER A 164 -0.89 4.28 16.01
CA SER A 164 0.12 4.94 16.86
C SER A 164 1.38 4.10 17.03
N ILE A 165 1.25 2.79 17.19
CA ILE A 165 2.39 1.87 17.32
C ILE A 165 3.14 1.82 15.99
N MET A 166 2.43 1.64 14.88
CA MET A 166 3.05 1.59 13.55
C MET A 166 3.78 2.88 13.20
N ASN A 167 3.15 4.03 13.49
CA ASN A 167 3.77 5.34 13.27
C ASN A 167 5.01 5.56 14.14
N SER A 168 4.95 5.23 15.45
CA SER A 168 6.11 5.39 16.34
C SER A 168 7.26 4.48 15.93
N THR A 169 6.98 3.25 15.50
CA THR A 169 7.98 2.33 14.95
C THR A 169 8.64 2.91 13.70
N TYR A 170 7.84 3.42 12.76
CA TYR A 170 8.35 4.07 11.54
C TYR A 170 9.25 5.27 11.86
N ILE A 171 8.80 6.18 12.73
CA ILE A 171 9.59 7.34 13.15
C ILE A 171 10.91 6.91 13.82
N GLN A 172 10.89 5.88 14.65
CA GLN A 172 12.10 5.35 15.28
C GLN A 172 13.10 4.82 14.26
N LEU A 173 12.62 4.08 13.23
CA LEU A 173 13.46 3.56 12.16
C LEU A 173 14.09 4.69 11.32
N LEU A 174 13.35 5.77 11.05
CA LEU A 174 13.89 6.95 10.39
C LEU A 174 15.03 7.59 11.22
N TYR A 175 14.88 7.65 12.54
CA TYR A 175 15.93 8.13 13.43
C TYR A 175 17.18 7.24 13.40
N GLU A 176 17.03 5.93 13.30
CA GLU A 176 18.17 4.99 13.19
C GLU A 176 18.92 5.16 11.85
N ASN A 177 18.21 5.46 10.78
CA ASN A 177 18.81 5.69 9.46
C ASN A 177 19.52 7.06 9.35
N ASP A 178 19.19 8.01 10.21
CA ASP A 178 19.78 9.35 10.21
C ASP A 178 21.16 9.36 10.87
N LYS A 179 22.21 9.25 10.05
CA LYS A 179 23.62 9.24 10.51
C LYS A 179 24.05 10.52 11.24
N SER A 180 23.27 11.60 11.17
CA SER A 180 23.55 12.87 11.87
C SER A 180 23.15 12.85 13.34
N LYS A 181 22.38 11.84 13.79
CA LYS A 181 21.85 11.73 15.15
C LYS A 181 22.63 10.75 16.02
N PRO A 182 22.68 10.98 17.35
CA PRO A 182 23.36 10.07 18.27
C PRO A 182 22.75 8.66 18.20
N GLN A 183 23.56 7.66 17.92
CA GLN A 183 23.17 6.24 17.77
C GLN A 183 22.76 5.57 19.12
N ASN A 184 22.51 6.35 20.19
CA ASN A 184 22.27 5.86 21.54
C ASN A 184 20.80 5.50 21.83
N ILE A 185 19.90 5.48 20.84
CA ILE A 185 18.55 4.95 21.03
C ILE A 185 18.65 3.43 21.02
N SER A 186 18.42 2.86 22.18
CA SER A 186 18.62 1.46 22.53
C SER A 186 18.06 0.48 21.46
N LYS A 187 18.97 -0.15 20.72
CA LYS A 187 18.66 -1.33 19.85
C LYS A 187 17.84 -2.40 20.58
N THR A 188 18.00 -2.49 21.91
CA THR A 188 17.30 -3.45 22.77
C THR A 188 15.80 -3.19 22.85
N LYS A 189 15.36 -1.92 22.77
CA LYS A 189 13.93 -1.56 22.79
C LYS A 189 13.24 -1.91 21.47
N LEU A 190 13.94 -1.79 20.36
CA LEU A 190 13.42 -2.14 19.04
C LEU A 190 13.23 -3.65 18.92
N ASN A 191 14.22 -4.44 19.32
CA ASN A 191 14.15 -5.90 19.22
C ASN A 191 12.96 -6.50 19.97
N SER A 192 12.60 -5.96 21.14
CA SER A 192 11.41 -6.42 21.87
C SER A 192 10.10 -5.98 21.17
N SER A 193 10.05 -4.77 20.62
CA SER A 193 8.90 -4.27 19.87
C SER A 193 8.73 -5.01 18.54
N GLU A 194 9.82 -5.30 17.85
CA GLU A 194 9.86 -6.08 16.62
C GLU A 194 9.30 -7.50 16.81
N PHE A 195 9.69 -8.17 17.90
CA PHE A 195 9.14 -9.47 18.24
C PHE A 195 7.62 -9.43 18.48
N VAL A 196 7.12 -8.44 19.20
CA VAL A 196 5.69 -8.28 19.46
C VAL A 196 4.92 -7.96 18.16
N LEU A 197 5.49 -7.10 17.31
CA LEU A 197 4.89 -6.75 16.02
C LEU A 197 4.83 -7.97 15.09
N ASN A 198 5.91 -8.74 14.98
CA ASN A 198 5.93 -9.94 14.13
C ASN A 198 4.90 -10.98 14.58
N ASN A 199 4.74 -11.20 15.88
CA ASN A 199 3.68 -12.06 16.39
C ASN A 199 2.29 -11.53 16.05
N PHE A 200 2.07 -10.22 16.17
CA PHE A 200 0.81 -9.60 15.79
C PHE A 200 0.55 -9.73 14.29
N PHE A 201 1.55 -9.49 13.46
CA PHE A 201 1.43 -9.68 11.99
C PHE A 201 1.07 -11.13 11.68
N GLN A 202 1.75 -12.11 12.30
CA GLN A 202 1.41 -13.52 12.11
C GLN A 202 -0.07 -13.78 12.41
N LEU A 203 -0.58 -13.33 13.56
CA LEU A 203 -1.96 -13.54 13.96
C LEU A 203 -2.98 -12.91 13.01
N ILE A 204 -2.74 -11.70 12.50
CA ILE A 204 -3.72 -11.04 11.61
C ILE A 204 -3.66 -11.56 10.16
N PHE A 205 -2.62 -12.29 9.77
CA PHE A 205 -2.47 -12.84 8.43
C PHE A 205 -2.66 -14.37 8.36
N ASP A 206 -2.64 -15.09 9.49
CA ASP A 206 -2.68 -16.55 9.56
C ASP A 206 -3.89 -17.14 8.82
N GLU A 207 -5.08 -16.64 9.08
CA GLU A 207 -6.30 -17.00 8.36
C GLU A 207 -6.70 -15.96 7.28
N GLY A 208 -5.76 -15.13 6.89
CA GLY A 208 -5.91 -14.16 5.80
C GLY A 208 -6.41 -12.79 6.21
N ASN A 209 -6.04 -11.83 5.39
CA ASN A 209 -6.47 -10.45 5.48
C ASN A 209 -7.52 -10.19 4.38
N PRO A 210 -8.70 -9.59 4.69
CA PRO A 210 -8.98 -8.73 5.87
C PRO A 210 -9.64 -9.42 7.10
N SER A 211 -9.83 -10.74 7.13
CA SER A 211 -10.53 -11.40 8.24
C SER A 211 -9.82 -11.18 9.57
N GLY A 212 -8.51 -11.42 9.64
CA GLY A 212 -7.73 -11.27 10.87
C GLY A 212 -7.70 -9.83 11.40
N ILE A 213 -7.47 -8.83 10.54
CA ILE A 213 -7.47 -7.43 10.99
C ILE A 213 -8.87 -6.96 11.43
N LYS A 214 -9.95 -7.45 10.81
CA LYS A 214 -11.31 -7.14 11.25
C LYS A 214 -11.61 -7.76 12.61
N PHE A 215 -11.10 -8.95 12.87
CA PHE A 215 -11.19 -9.55 14.19
C PHE A 215 -10.46 -8.71 15.25
N ALA A 216 -9.21 -8.29 14.96
CA ALA A 216 -8.47 -7.41 15.87
C ALA A 216 -9.23 -6.09 16.15
N LEU A 217 -9.77 -5.45 15.12
CA LEU A 217 -10.61 -4.25 15.25
C LEU A 217 -11.89 -4.50 16.08
N SER A 218 -12.50 -5.68 15.98
CA SER A 218 -13.68 -6.03 16.78
C SER A 218 -13.35 -6.16 18.26
N LYS A 219 -12.17 -6.68 18.61
CA LYS A 219 -11.68 -6.74 20.00
C LYS A 219 -11.40 -5.35 20.59
N LEU A 220 -11.11 -4.37 19.72
CA LEU A 220 -11.01 -2.96 20.12
C LEU A 220 -12.36 -2.22 20.11
N ASN A 221 -13.49 -2.91 19.84
CA ASN A 221 -14.83 -2.34 19.72
C ASN A 221 -14.96 -1.25 18.62
N LEU A 222 -14.10 -1.31 17.59
CA LEU A 222 -14.12 -0.35 16.48
C LEU A 222 -15.01 -0.78 15.32
N CYS A 223 -15.23 -2.08 15.14
CA CYS A 223 -16.17 -2.61 14.15
C CYS A 223 -16.65 -4.02 14.53
N LYS A 224 -17.60 -4.58 13.76
CA LYS A 224 -17.97 -6.00 13.85
C LYS A 224 -16.97 -6.84 13.06
N GLU A 225 -16.66 -8.04 13.53
CA GLU A 225 -15.75 -8.98 12.86
C GLU A 225 -16.31 -9.53 11.54
N LYS A 226 -17.63 -9.41 11.31
CA LYS A 226 -18.33 -9.98 10.16
C LYS A 226 -17.71 -9.52 8.83
N VAL A 227 -17.38 -10.48 7.96
CA VAL A 227 -16.95 -10.30 6.58
C VAL A 227 -17.99 -10.82 5.60
N ARG A 228 -17.82 -10.55 4.31
CA ARG A 228 -18.70 -11.03 3.23
C ARG A 228 -18.02 -12.15 2.46
N LEU A 229 -18.80 -13.13 2.02
CA LEU A 229 -18.30 -14.18 1.13
C LEU A 229 -17.62 -13.59 -0.12
N PRO A 230 -16.55 -14.23 -0.61
CA PRO A 230 -16.01 -15.54 -0.21
C PRO A 230 -15.14 -15.54 1.06
N LEU A 231 -14.98 -14.41 1.74
CA LEU A 231 -14.25 -14.32 3.00
C LEU A 231 -15.11 -14.87 4.13
N THR A 232 -14.47 -15.55 5.08
CA THR A 232 -15.09 -16.04 6.32
C THR A 232 -14.48 -15.35 7.54
N GLY A 233 -15.13 -15.39 8.68
CA GLY A 233 -14.50 -15.03 9.95
C GLY A 233 -13.33 -15.97 10.24
N ILE A 234 -12.45 -15.57 11.17
CA ILE A 234 -11.38 -16.45 11.65
C ILE A 234 -11.97 -17.62 12.45
N SER A 235 -11.24 -18.74 12.50
CA SER A 235 -11.61 -19.90 13.32
C SER A 235 -11.49 -19.59 14.82
N ASN A 236 -12.21 -20.35 15.64
CA ASN A 236 -12.15 -20.24 17.11
C ASN A 236 -10.91 -20.95 17.66
#